data_e09560ea68d53bf87f167e87a80ed4bf
#
_entry.id   e09560ea68d53bf87f167e87a80ed4bf
#
_cell.length_a   1.000
_cell.length_b   1.000
_cell.length_c   1.000
_cell.angle_alpha   90.00
_cell.angle_beta   90.00
_cell.angle_gamma   90.00
#
_symmetry.space_group_name_H-M   'P 1'
#
loop_
_entity.id
_entity.type
_entity.pdbx_description
1 polymer ?
#
loop_
_entity_poly.entity_id
_entity_poly.type
_entity_poly.pdbx_seq_one_letter_code
_entity_poly.pdbx_strand_id
1 'polypeptide(L)'
;GLGPLSMIEYMGLNNLRHMDSTDVGGSSYVLHIGHAAEAIAMGKCNVALITLAGRPRAEGMATGTSPRAPAEPAPDIPFEYIYGPTVVNMYAMAAHRHMHEFGTTSEQLAWIKVAASHHAQYNPHAMLQNVVTVEDVVNSPMVADPLHRNDCCVISDGGGAFVVVSKEIAAGLKRDTVPVLGHGEAPKHLNGGKIDLTFTGARWSGPLAFEEAGVTPADIDYASIYDSFTITVLETLEDLGFC
;
A
#
# COMPACT_ATOMS: atom_id res chain seq x y z
N GLY A 1 10.10 -6.28 -12.79
CA GLY A 1 9.28 -7.51 -12.79
C GLY A 1 8.90 -7.95 -14.18
N LEU A 2 8.38 -9.16 -14.32
CA LEU A 2 7.83 -9.64 -15.59
C LEU A 2 6.50 -8.91 -15.87
N GLY A 3 6.35 -8.40 -17.08
CA GLY A 3 5.07 -7.86 -17.52
C GLY A 3 3.99 -8.96 -17.66
N PRO A 4 2.70 -8.59 -17.78
CA PRO A 4 1.60 -9.56 -17.79
C PRO A 4 1.75 -10.63 -18.87
N LEU A 5 2.13 -10.25 -20.08
CA LEU A 5 2.33 -11.20 -21.19
C LEU A 5 3.43 -12.21 -20.88
N SER A 6 4.57 -11.76 -20.35
CA SER A 6 5.66 -12.65 -19.97
C SER A 6 5.28 -13.59 -18.82
N MET A 7 4.45 -13.13 -17.88
CA MET A 7 3.95 -13.97 -16.79
C MET A 7 3.00 -15.04 -17.30
N ILE A 8 2.08 -14.68 -18.19
CA ILE A 8 1.15 -15.61 -18.84
C ILE A 8 1.91 -16.74 -19.55
N GLU A 9 2.92 -16.37 -20.34
CA GLU A 9 3.76 -17.32 -21.07
C GLU A 9 4.58 -18.20 -20.14
N TYR A 10 5.23 -17.59 -19.13
CA TYR A 10 6.02 -18.32 -18.14
C TYR A 10 5.20 -19.34 -17.34
N MET A 11 3.97 -19.00 -17.00
CA MET A 11 3.05 -19.87 -16.25
C MET A 11 2.32 -20.88 -17.16
N GLY A 12 2.47 -20.78 -18.48
CA GLY A 12 1.77 -21.66 -19.43
C GLY A 12 0.23 -21.50 -19.40
N LEU A 13 -0.26 -20.28 -19.08
CA LEU A 13 -1.70 -20.02 -19.01
C LEU A 13 -2.26 -19.87 -20.41
N ASN A 14 -3.13 -20.81 -20.78
CA ASN A 14 -3.82 -20.82 -22.07
C ASN A 14 -5.29 -20.41 -21.89
N ASN A 15 -5.91 -19.92 -22.95
CA ASN A 15 -7.32 -19.55 -22.99
C ASN A 15 -7.74 -18.45 -22.02
N LEU A 16 -6.85 -17.49 -21.72
CA LEU A 16 -7.18 -16.31 -20.97
C LEU A 16 -8.20 -15.46 -21.72
N ARG A 17 -9.22 -15.01 -20.98
CA ARG A 17 -10.29 -14.15 -21.53
C ARG A 17 -10.21 -12.70 -21.04
N HIS A 18 -9.42 -12.47 -20.00
CA HIS A 18 -9.21 -11.15 -19.43
C HIS A 18 -7.78 -11.02 -18.90
N MET A 19 -7.21 -9.86 -19.10
CA MET A 19 -5.89 -9.49 -18.60
C MET A 19 -5.93 -8.02 -18.23
N ASP A 20 -5.44 -7.68 -17.07
CA ASP A 20 -5.28 -6.32 -16.60
C ASP A 20 -3.89 -6.12 -15.99
N SER A 21 -3.40 -4.89 -16.03
CA SER A 21 -2.14 -4.49 -15.42
C SER A 21 -2.17 -3.00 -15.11
N THR A 22 -2.11 -2.68 -13.85
CA THR A 22 -2.13 -1.31 -13.35
C THR A 22 -1.00 -1.14 -12.36
N ASP A 23 -0.36 0.01 -12.35
CA ASP A 23 0.67 0.36 -11.37
C ASP A 23 0.29 1.67 -10.67
N VAL A 24 -0.13 1.54 -9.42
CA VAL A 24 -0.40 2.64 -8.48
C VAL A 24 0.47 2.50 -7.23
N GLY A 25 1.65 1.92 -7.38
CA GLY A 25 2.57 1.64 -6.28
C GLY A 25 2.16 0.41 -5.45
N GLY A 26 2.40 0.44 -4.15
CA GLY A 26 2.17 -0.70 -3.26
C GLY A 26 0.71 -1.15 -3.11
N SER A 27 -0.25 -0.31 -3.48
CA SER A 27 -1.68 -0.64 -3.43
C SER A 27 -2.20 -1.38 -4.67
N SER A 28 -1.39 -1.55 -5.71
CA SER A 28 -1.83 -2.09 -7.01
C SER A 28 -2.54 -3.43 -6.91
N TYR A 29 -2.06 -4.35 -6.09
CA TYR A 29 -2.66 -5.68 -5.95
C TYR A 29 -4.04 -5.66 -5.26
N VAL A 30 -4.29 -4.69 -4.37
CA VAL A 30 -5.60 -4.51 -3.74
C VAL A 30 -6.59 -3.94 -4.75
N LEU A 31 -6.17 -2.96 -5.54
CA LEU A 31 -6.95 -2.39 -6.64
C LEU A 31 -7.33 -3.49 -7.65
N HIS A 32 -6.40 -4.38 -7.99
CA HIS A 32 -6.69 -5.50 -8.90
C HIS A 32 -7.72 -6.50 -8.35
N ILE A 33 -7.93 -6.60 -7.03
CA ILE A 33 -9.02 -7.41 -6.47
C ILE A 33 -10.38 -6.83 -6.87
N GLY A 34 -10.56 -5.51 -6.79
CA GLY A 34 -11.75 -4.82 -7.29
C GLY A 34 -11.96 -5.05 -8.78
N HIS A 35 -10.94 -4.78 -9.61
CA HIS A 35 -11.00 -5.01 -11.06
C HIS A 35 -11.34 -6.47 -11.42
N ALA A 36 -10.80 -7.44 -10.69
CA ALA A 36 -11.11 -8.85 -10.88
C ALA A 36 -12.57 -9.16 -10.53
N ALA A 37 -13.09 -8.60 -9.44
CA ALA A 37 -14.49 -8.75 -9.05
C ALA A 37 -15.44 -8.18 -10.13
N GLU A 38 -15.13 -6.99 -10.65
CA GLU A 38 -15.88 -6.36 -11.75
C GLU A 38 -15.81 -7.20 -13.04
N ALA A 39 -14.63 -7.69 -13.41
CA ALA A 39 -14.47 -8.53 -14.60
C ALA A 39 -15.31 -9.82 -14.50
N ILE A 40 -15.38 -10.42 -13.31
CA ILE A 40 -16.22 -11.58 -13.03
C ILE A 40 -17.70 -11.21 -13.09
N ALA A 41 -18.11 -10.12 -12.47
CA ALA A 41 -19.49 -9.63 -12.50
C ALA A 41 -19.98 -9.34 -13.93
N MET A 42 -19.08 -8.82 -14.79
CA MET A 42 -19.35 -8.59 -16.21
C MET A 42 -19.29 -9.88 -17.08
N GLY A 43 -19.02 -11.04 -16.50
CA GLY A 43 -18.92 -12.31 -17.21
C GLY A 43 -17.71 -12.47 -18.13
N LYS A 44 -16.67 -11.65 -17.96
CA LYS A 44 -15.43 -11.77 -18.73
C LYS A 44 -14.61 -13.00 -18.35
N CYS A 45 -14.63 -13.37 -17.08
CA CYS A 45 -13.99 -14.57 -16.55
C CYS A 45 -14.75 -15.05 -15.31
N ASN A 46 -14.45 -16.25 -14.83
CA ASN A 46 -15.01 -16.81 -13.59
C ASN A 46 -13.95 -17.01 -12.51
N VAL A 47 -12.68 -16.95 -12.91
CA VAL A 47 -11.50 -17.08 -12.05
C VAL A 47 -10.48 -16.05 -12.51
N ALA A 48 -9.99 -15.25 -11.60
CA ALA A 48 -8.90 -14.30 -11.83
C ALA A 48 -7.75 -14.58 -10.87
N LEU A 49 -6.53 -14.62 -11.38
CA LEU A 49 -5.30 -14.74 -10.62
C LEU A 49 -4.61 -13.37 -10.58
N ILE A 50 -4.38 -12.85 -9.39
CA ILE A 50 -3.67 -11.61 -9.15
C ILE A 50 -2.33 -11.94 -8.53
N THR A 51 -1.24 -11.40 -9.07
CA THR A 51 0.12 -11.63 -8.56
C THR A 51 0.87 -10.31 -8.40
N LEU A 52 1.63 -10.22 -7.34
CA LEU A 52 2.63 -9.16 -7.13
C LEU A 52 3.88 -9.79 -6.51
N ALA A 53 5.04 -9.50 -7.08
CA ALA A 53 6.31 -9.95 -6.53
C ALA A 53 7.44 -8.97 -6.87
N GLY A 54 8.43 -8.90 -5.99
CA GLY A 54 9.62 -8.09 -6.20
C GLY A 54 10.81 -8.60 -5.42
N ARG A 55 12.00 -8.18 -5.84
CA ARG A 55 13.28 -8.53 -5.21
C ARG A 55 14.15 -7.29 -4.96
N PRO A 56 13.59 -6.20 -4.43
CA PRO A 56 14.30 -4.93 -4.32
C PRO A 56 15.56 -5.05 -3.43
N ARG A 57 15.53 -5.86 -2.38
CA ARG A 57 16.67 -6.07 -1.50
C ARG A 57 17.79 -6.86 -2.21
N ALA A 58 17.47 -7.92 -2.93
CA ALA A 58 18.43 -8.67 -3.73
C ALA A 58 19.03 -7.83 -4.87
N GLU A 59 18.31 -6.81 -5.33
CA GLU A 59 18.74 -5.81 -6.31
C GLU A 59 19.53 -4.64 -5.69
N GLY A 60 19.86 -4.71 -4.40
CA GLY A 60 20.70 -3.73 -3.70
C GLY A 60 19.96 -2.50 -3.15
N MET A 61 18.63 -2.50 -3.14
CA MET A 61 17.89 -1.40 -2.53
C MET A 61 17.96 -1.45 -1.00
N ALA A 62 18.13 -0.29 -0.38
CA ALA A 62 18.13 -0.11 1.06
C ALA A 62 17.14 1.00 1.46
N THR A 63 16.57 0.89 2.67
CA THR A 63 15.62 1.85 3.20
C THR A 63 16.18 3.28 3.15
N GLY A 64 15.45 4.17 2.53
CA GLY A 64 15.70 5.61 2.57
C GLY A 64 16.91 6.14 1.79
N THR A 65 17.72 5.28 1.15
CA THR A 65 19.02 5.69 0.62
C THR A 65 19.15 5.70 -0.89
N SER A 66 18.27 5.03 -1.62
CA SER A 66 18.37 4.95 -3.08
C SER A 66 17.51 6.01 -3.74
N PRO A 67 18.10 6.97 -4.48
CA PRO A 67 17.31 7.84 -5.33
C PRO A 67 16.61 6.98 -6.39
N ARG A 68 15.30 7.12 -6.49
CA ARG A 68 14.56 6.51 -7.57
C ARG A 68 14.84 7.31 -8.84
N ALA A 69 15.63 6.76 -9.74
CA ALA A 69 15.72 7.35 -11.07
C ALA A 69 14.33 7.33 -11.72
N PRO A 70 13.89 8.43 -12.34
CA PRO A 70 12.62 8.44 -13.05
C PRO A 70 12.67 7.42 -14.18
N ALA A 71 11.66 6.58 -14.26
CA ALA A 71 11.53 5.60 -15.35
C ALA A 71 11.34 6.29 -16.71
N GLU A 72 10.68 7.45 -16.69
CA GLU A 72 10.42 8.28 -17.86
C GLU A 72 10.47 9.78 -17.51
N PRO A 73 10.82 10.65 -18.47
CA PRO A 73 10.81 12.09 -18.23
C PRO A 73 9.37 12.59 -18.11
N ALA A 74 8.96 12.95 -16.90
CA ALA A 74 7.73 13.71 -16.67
C ALA A 74 8.04 15.22 -16.72
N PRO A 75 7.06 16.07 -17.06
CA PRO A 75 7.28 17.52 -17.23
C PRO A 75 7.78 18.24 -15.98
N ASP A 76 7.48 17.72 -14.81
CA ASP A 76 7.85 18.22 -13.48
C ASP A 76 9.27 17.82 -13.04
N ILE A 77 9.80 16.73 -13.59
CA ILE A 77 11.13 16.20 -13.22
C ILE A 77 12.25 17.27 -13.28
N PRO A 78 12.38 18.12 -14.31
CA PRO A 78 13.42 19.12 -14.33
C PRO A 78 13.36 20.14 -13.18
N PHE A 79 12.19 20.31 -12.57
CA PHE A 79 11.97 21.27 -11.49
C PHE A 79 12.13 20.65 -10.11
N GLU A 80 11.80 19.36 -9.95
CA GLU A 80 11.81 18.68 -8.66
C GLU A 80 13.12 17.91 -8.41
N TYR A 81 13.64 17.24 -9.44
CA TYR A 81 14.83 16.38 -9.31
C TYR A 81 16.12 17.11 -8.97
N ILE A 82 16.21 18.41 -9.25
CA ILE A 82 17.37 19.24 -8.85
C ILE A 82 17.57 19.27 -7.34
N TYR A 83 16.51 19.02 -6.57
CA TYR A 83 16.57 18.96 -5.09
C TYR A 83 16.92 17.57 -4.56
N GLY A 84 17.14 16.58 -5.44
CA GLY A 84 17.48 15.21 -5.07
C GLY A 84 16.41 14.50 -4.24
N PRO A 85 15.09 14.59 -4.56
CA PRO A 85 14.07 13.98 -3.74
C PRO A 85 14.22 12.46 -3.74
N THR A 86 14.33 11.89 -2.55
CA THR A 86 14.15 10.44 -2.35
C THR A 86 12.72 10.18 -1.92
N VAL A 87 12.28 8.92 -2.01
CA VAL A 87 10.93 8.54 -1.55
C VAL A 87 10.73 8.94 -0.09
N VAL A 88 11.71 8.69 0.78
CA VAL A 88 11.59 9.04 2.20
C VAL A 88 11.48 10.56 2.41
N ASN A 89 12.18 11.38 1.63
CA ASN A 89 12.11 12.83 1.76
C ASN A 89 10.70 13.36 1.43
N MET A 90 10.03 12.76 0.43
CA MET A 90 8.66 13.14 0.08
C MET A 90 7.67 12.82 1.22
N TYR A 91 7.81 11.65 1.85
CA TYR A 91 6.99 11.31 3.01
C TYR A 91 7.36 12.10 4.27
N ALA A 92 8.62 12.48 4.42
CA ALA A 92 9.04 13.38 5.49
C ALA A 92 8.39 14.78 5.37
N MET A 93 8.22 15.28 4.14
CA MET A 93 7.47 16.53 3.91
C MET A 93 6.00 16.40 4.34
N ALA A 94 5.35 15.27 4.07
CA ALA A 94 3.99 15.00 4.54
C ALA A 94 3.94 14.97 6.07
N ALA A 95 4.86 14.25 6.71
CA ALA A 95 4.94 14.20 8.17
C ALA A 95 5.18 15.60 8.78
N HIS A 96 6.09 16.38 8.24
CA HIS A 96 6.32 17.76 8.68
C HIS A 96 5.07 18.64 8.54
N ARG A 97 4.37 18.50 7.43
CA ARG A 97 3.15 19.28 7.21
C ARG A 97 2.07 18.90 8.21
N HIS A 98 1.88 17.61 8.45
CA HIS A 98 0.92 17.11 9.41
C HIS A 98 1.26 17.55 10.84
N MET A 99 2.53 17.47 11.23
CA MET A 99 3.02 17.96 12.52
C MET A 99 2.79 19.48 12.68
N HIS A 100 3.01 20.24 11.61
CA HIS A 100 2.82 21.69 11.65
C HIS A 100 1.34 22.08 11.81
N GLU A 101 0.45 21.42 11.11
CA GLU A 101 -0.99 21.77 11.12
C GLU A 101 -1.75 21.23 12.31
N PHE A 102 -1.43 19.98 12.71
CA PHE A 102 -2.21 19.25 13.73
C PHE A 102 -1.45 19.01 15.03
N GLY A 103 -0.17 19.39 15.10
CA GLY A 103 0.64 19.18 16.30
C GLY A 103 1.04 17.73 16.53
N THR A 104 0.99 16.88 15.51
CA THR A 104 1.42 15.49 15.58
C THR A 104 2.88 15.38 16.02
N THR A 105 3.18 14.41 16.87
CA THR A 105 4.52 14.20 17.42
C THR A 105 5.15 12.91 16.89
N SER A 106 6.48 12.80 17.02
CA SER A 106 7.21 11.58 16.66
C SER A 106 6.77 10.38 17.50
N GLU A 107 6.36 10.61 18.75
CA GLU A 107 5.86 9.55 19.63
C GLU A 107 4.51 9.01 19.14
N GLN A 108 3.64 9.87 18.60
CA GLN A 108 2.37 9.43 18.00
C GLN A 108 2.62 8.57 16.77
N LEU A 109 3.55 8.96 15.90
CA LEU A 109 3.96 8.14 14.75
C LEU A 109 4.59 6.82 15.22
N ALA A 110 5.40 6.85 16.27
CA ALA A 110 6.05 5.67 16.81
C ALA A 110 5.07 4.59 17.29
N TRP A 111 3.89 4.95 17.82
CA TRP A 111 2.88 3.99 18.24
C TRP A 111 2.40 3.08 17.10
N ILE A 112 2.42 3.54 15.87
CA ILE A 112 2.09 2.73 14.68
C ILE A 112 3.09 1.58 14.55
N LYS A 113 4.40 1.89 14.67
CA LYS A 113 5.46 0.87 14.63
C LYS A 113 5.38 -0.07 15.83
N VAL A 114 5.08 0.44 17.01
CA VAL A 114 4.87 -0.37 18.22
C VAL A 114 3.75 -1.37 17.98
N ALA A 115 2.58 -0.92 17.53
CA ALA A 115 1.43 -1.79 17.22
C ALA A 115 1.78 -2.85 16.18
N ALA A 116 2.43 -2.45 15.08
CA ALA A 116 2.89 -3.39 14.04
C ALA A 116 3.85 -4.46 14.60
N SER A 117 4.77 -4.09 15.52
CA SER A 117 5.70 -5.01 16.15
C SER A 117 5.01 -6.02 17.06
N HIS A 118 3.97 -5.58 17.77
CA HIS A 118 3.13 -6.48 18.59
C HIS A 118 2.39 -7.51 17.76
N HIS A 119 1.95 -7.16 16.55
CA HIS A 119 1.33 -8.12 15.63
C HIS A 119 2.38 -9.06 15.00
N ALA A 120 3.53 -8.51 14.60
CA ALA A 120 4.58 -9.24 13.89
C ALA A 120 5.20 -10.37 14.72
N GLN A 121 5.26 -10.25 16.03
CA GLN A 121 5.85 -11.29 16.90
C GLN A 121 5.15 -12.65 16.77
N TYR A 122 3.89 -12.67 16.38
CA TYR A 122 3.10 -13.89 16.20
C TYR A 122 3.18 -14.47 14.78
N ASN A 123 3.82 -13.74 13.84
CA ASN A 123 3.97 -14.20 12.48
C ASN A 123 5.38 -14.78 12.25
N PRO A 124 5.53 -16.13 12.10
CA PRO A 124 6.83 -16.76 11.92
C PRO A 124 7.53 -16.33 10.61
N HIS A 125 6.80 -15.74 9.66
CA HIS A 125 7.34 -15.25 8.39
C HIS A 125 7.65 -13.75 8.40
N ALA A 126 7.35 -13.04 9.49
CA ALA A 126 7.71 -11.63 9.60
C ALA A 126 9.24 -11.47 9.66
N MET A 127 9.76 -10.52 8.87
CA MET A 127 11.20 -10.24 8.85
C MET A 127 11.70 -9.65 10.18
N LEU A 128 10.89 -8.84 10.86
CA LEU A 128 11.17 -8.22 12.14
C LEU A 128 10.10 -8.67 13.14
N GLN A 129 10.50 -9.52 14.10
CA GLN A 129 9.60 -10.11 15.09
C GLN A 129 9.76 -9.51 16.49
N ASN A 130 10.79 -8.71 16.70
CA ASN A 130 11.05 -8.10 18.00
C ASN A 130 10.03 -6.98 18.27
N VAL A 131 9.38 -7.05 19.42
CA VAL A 131 8.55 -5.95 19.92
C VAL A 131 9.46 -4.77 20.27
N VAL A 132 9.03 -3.58 19.85
CA VAL A 132 9.73 -2.32 20.10
C VAL A 132 8.88 -1.39 20.93
N THR A 133 9.53 -0.46 21.64
CA THR A 133 8.89 0.61 22.40
C THR A 133 8.87 1.91 21.60
N VAL A 134 8.09 2.89 22.05
CA VAL A 134 8.11 4.25 21.49
C VAL A 134 9.54 4.83 21.55
N GLU A 135 10.24 4.62 22.67
CA GLU A 135 11.61 5.10 22.85
C GLU A 135 12.58 4.46 21.84
N ASP A 136 12.43 3.16 21.55
CA ASP A 136 13.23 2.48 20.51
C ASP A 136 13.02 3.08 19.13
N VAL A 137 11.81 3.55 18.84
CA VAL A 137 11.48 4.16 17.54
C VAL A 137 12.06 5.57 17.44
N VAL A 138 11.77 6.44 18.40
CA VAL A 138 12.19 7.85 18.35
C VAL A 138 13.69 8.04 18.52
N ASN A 139 14.39 7.08 19.13
CA ASN A 139 15.86 7.07 19.25
C ASN A 139 16.55 6.29 18.12
N SER A 140 15.80 5.70 17.18
CA SER A 140 16.43 5.04 16.04
C SER A 140 17.06 6.09 15.10
N PRO A 141 18.06 5.74 14.29
CA PRO A 141 18.74 6.70 13.43
C PRO A 141 17.77 7.49 12.56
N MET A 142 17.95 8.81 12.51
CA MET A 142 17.22 9.70 11.60
C MET A 142 17.54 9.34 10.15
N VAL A 143 16.53 9.23 9.30
CA VAL A 143 16.67 8.97 7.86
C VAL A 143 16.38 10.25 7.07
N ALA A 144 15.25 10.87 7.34
CA ALA A 144 14.86 12.18 6.80
C ALA A 144 13.93 12.84 7.82
N ASP A 145 14.36 13.98 8.38
CA ASP A 145 13.60 14.68 9.41
C ASP A 145 12.14 14.90 9.00
N PRO A 146 11.11 14.48 9.79
CA PRO A 146 11.19 13.95 11.15
C PRO A 146 11.22 12.40 11.23
N LEU A 147 11.35 11.70 10.11
CA LEU A 147 11.25 10.24 10.05
C LEU A 147 12.55 9.55 10.45
N HIS A 148 12.46 8.67 11.43
CA HIS A 148 13.53 7.78 11.86
C HIS A 148 13.48 6.45 11.08
N ARG A 149 14.52 5.64 11.23
CA ARG A 149 14.59 4.34 10.55
C ARG A 149 13.38 3.43 10.85
N ASN A 150 12.88 3.48 12.06
CA ASN A 150 11.74 2.68 12.47
C ASN A 150 10.38 3.25 12.04
N ASP A 151 10.34 4.47 11.51
CA ASP A 151 9.17 5.04 10.83
C ASP A 151 9.06 4.57 9.37
N CYS A 152 10.12 3.98 8.83
CA CYS A 152 10.19 3.53 7.45
C CYS A 152 9.87 2.03 7.33
N CYS A 153 9.23 1.64 6.23
CA CYS A 153 9.04 0.24 5.89
C CYS A 153 10.39 -0.45 5.65
N VAL A 154 10.43 -1.76 5.89
CA VAL A 154 11.62 -2.57 5.64
C VAL A 154 11.64 -3.01 4.18
N ILE A 155 12.70 -2.70 3.45
CA ILE A 155 12.92 -3.24 2.11
C ILE A 155 13.10 -4.75 2.20
N SER A 156 12.17 -5.50 1.59
CA SER A 156 12.15 -6.96 1.63
C SER A 156 11.82 -7.55 0.27
N ASP A 157 12.37 -8.73 0.02
CA ASP A 157 12.03 -9.54 -1.14
C ASP A 157 10.82 -10.40 -0.82
N GLY A 158 9.90 -10.52 -1.74
CA GLY A 158 8.74 -11.36 -1.54
C GLY A 158 7.72 -11.24 -2.66
N GLY A 159 6.67 -12.02 -2.52
CA GLY A 159 5.54 -11.98 -3.42
C GLY A 159 4.35 -12.74 -2.85
N GLY A 160 3.20 -12.46 -3.42
CA GLY A 160 1.95 -13.10 -3.07
C GLY A 160 1.03 -13.24 -4.27
N ALA A 161 -0.02 -14.01 -4.08
CA ALA A 161 -1.06 -14.19 -5.08
C ALA A 161 -2.43 -14.28 -4.41
N PHE A 162 -3.43 -13.73 -5.07
CA PHE A 162 -4.85 -13.89 -4.75
C PHE A 162 -5.55 -14.58 -5.91
N VAL A 163 -6.52 -15.43 -5.57
CA VAL A 163 -7.44 -16.00 -6.56
C VAL A 163 -8.84 -15.50 -6.22
N VAL A 164 -9.41 -14.72 -7.12
CA VAL A 164 -10.79 -14.22 -7.04
C VAL A 164 -11.65 -15.12 -7.93
N VAL A 165 -12.78 -15.57 -7.42
CA VAL A 165 -13.68 -16.51 -8.13
C VAL A 165 -15.13 -16.04 -8.06
N SER A 166 -15.93 -16.49 -9.02
CA SER A 166 -17.38 -16.26 -8.96
C SER A 166 -18.03 -16.96 -7.76
N LYS A 167 -19.21 -16.50 -7.35
CA LYS A 167 -19.98 -17.08 -6.23
C LYS A 167 -20.28 -18.57 -6.44
N GLU A 168 -20.55 -18.98 -7.68
CA GLU A 168 -20.86 -20.36 -8.05
C GLU A 168 -19.64 -21.27 -7.82
N ILE A 169 -18.45 -20.80 -8.18
CA ILE A 169 -17.20 -21.54 -7.92
C ILE A 169 -16.91 -21.56 -6.43
N ALA A 170 -17.03 -20.41 -5.75
CA ALA A 170 -16.81 -20.32 -4.31
C ALA A 170 -17.68 -21.31 -3.52
N ALA A 171 -18.95 -21.44 -3.87
CA ALA A 171 -19.88 -22.37 -3.22
C ALA A 171 -19.47 -23.85 -3.34
N GLY A 172 -18.69 -24.21 -4.36
CA GLY A 172 -18.17 -25.56 -4.55
C GLY A 172 -16.83 -25.85 -3.88
N LEU A 173 -16.18 -24.87 -3.28
CA LEU A 173 -14.88 -25.03 -2.65
C LEU A 173 -15.01 -25.67 -1.25
N LYS A 174 -14.05 -26.54 -0.90
CA LYS A 174 -13.95 -27.16 0.43
C LYS A 174 -13.09 -26.36 1.41
N ARG A 175 -13.07 -25.05 1.26
CA ARG A 175 -12.30 -24.14 2.10
C ARG A 175 -13.10 -22.87 2.35
N ASP A 176 -12.77 -22.18 3.44
CA ASP A 176 -13.35 -20.88 3.71
C ASP A 176 -12.94 -19.87 2.63
N THR A 177 -13.87 -19.02 2.28
CA THR A 177 -13.69 -17.93 1.33
C THR A 177 -14.03 -16.61 1.99
N VAL A 178 -13.36 -15.55 1.56
CA VAL A 178 -13.63 -14.17 2.01
C VAL A 178 -14.36 -13.45 0.87
N PRO A 179 -15.60 -12.99 1.09
CA PRO A 179 -16.32 -12.23 0.06
C PRO A 179 -15.71 -10.84 -0.12
N VAL A 180 -15.61 -10.38 -1.36
CA VAL A 180 -15.36 -8.97 -1.69
C VAL A 180 -16.72 -8.28 -1.65
N LEU A 181 -16.94 -7.41 -0.69
CA LEU A 181 -18.22 -6.72 -0.49
C LEU A 181 -18.27 -5.39 -1.21
N GLY A 182 -17.14 -4.71 -1.33
CA GLY A 182 -17.04 -3.43 -2.01
C GLY A 182 -15.59 -3.06 -2.26
N HIS A 183 -15.37 -2.16 -3.20
CA HIS A 183 -14.07 -1.58 -3.43
C HIS A 183 -14.21 -0.08 -3.79
N GLY A 184 -13.10 0.65 -3.67
CA GLY A 184 -13.05 2.04 -4.09
C GLY A 184 -11.63 2.41 -4.47
N GLU A 185 -11.50 3.21 -5.51
CA GLU A 185 -10.23 3.76 -5.95
C GLU A 185 -10.36 5.24 -6.27
N ALA A 186 -9.35 5.99 -5.92
CA ALA A 186 -9.30 7.42 -6.21
C ALA A 186 -7.85 7.90 -6.26
N PRO A 187 -7.41 8.46 -7.38
CA PRO A 187 -6.09 9.07 -7.45
C PRO A 187 -6.10 10.44 -6.76
N LYS A 188 -5.07 10.72 -5.97
CA LYS A 188 -4.81 12.06 -5.47
C LYS A 188 -4.02 12.85 -6.49
N HIS A 189 -4.57 13.98 -6.91
CA HIS A 189 -3.94 14.82 -7.92
C HIS A 189 -2.87 15.74 -7.32
N LEU A 190 -1.77 15.96 -8.04
CA LEU A 190 -0.69 16.85 -7.62
C LEU A 190 -1.07 18.35 -7.67
N ASN A 191 -2.20 18.68 -8.30
CA ASN A 191 -2.76 20.03 -8.37
C ASN A 191 -1.73 21.10 -8.83
N GLY A 192 -0.94 20.76 -9.85
CA GLY A 192 0.08 21.67 -10.39
C GLY A 192 1.18 22.04 -9.38
N GLY A 193 1.56 21.09 -8.51
CA GLY A 193 2.56 21.29 -7.47
C GLY A 193 2.01 21.94 -6.18
N LYS A 194 0.71 22.15 -6.09
CA LYS A 194 0.02 22.64 -4.88
C LYS A 194 -0.68 21.50 -4.15
N ILE A 195 0.01 20.39 -4.01
CA ILE A 195 -0.51 19.21 -3.33
C ILE A 195 -0.73 19.52 -1.84
N ASP A 196 -1.89 19.13 -1.33
CA ASP A 196 -2.10 19.08 0.12
C ASP A 196 -1.51 17.76 0.64
N LEU A 197 -0.55 17.84 1.53
CA LEU A 197 0.18 16.70 2.06
C LEU A 197 -0.44 16.10 3.34
N THR A 198 -1.62 16.55 3.76
CA THR A 198 -2.24 16.15 5.02
C THR A 198 -3.30 15.07 4.87
N PHE A 199 -3.45 14.49 3.68
CA PHE A 199 -4.37 13.39 3.44
C PHE A 199 -3.92 12.53 2.26
N THR A 200 -4.46 11.33 2.15
CA THR A 200 -4.21 10.37 1.07
C THR A 200 -5.41 10.26 0.12
N GLY A 201 -5.30 9.43 -0.92
CA GLY A 201 -6.43 9.08 -1.78
C GLY A 201 -7.54 8.30 -1.04
N ALA A 202 -7.24 7.74 0.13
CA ALA A 202 -8.22 7.01 0.95
C ALA A 202 -9.42 7.87 1.37
N ARG A 203 -9.22 9.18 1.48
CA ARG A 203 -10.29 10.15 1.74
C ARG A 203 -11.46 10.08 0.76
N TRP A 204 -11.20 9.64 -0.45
CA TRP A 204 -12.22 9.47 -1.49
C TRP A 204 -12.53 8.00 -1.77
N SER A 205 -11.51 7.14 -1.82
CA SER A 205 -11.70 5.73 -2.11
C SER A 205 -12.37 4.96 -0.96
N GLY A 206 -12.11 5.34 0.28
CA GLY A 206 -12.72 4.72 1.46
C GLY A 206 -14.23 4.81 1.48
N PRO A 207 -14.83 6.03 1.40
CA PRO A 207 -16.27 6.18 1.33
C PRO A 207 -16.94 5.39 0.21
N LEU A 208 -16.31 5.32 -0.99
CA LEU A 208 -16.83 4.52 -2.10
C LEU A 208 -16.87 3.03 -1.75
N ALA A 209 -15.80 2.50 -1.16
CA ALA A 209 -15.74 1.10 -0.76
C ALA A 209 -16.75 0.77 0.35
N PHE A 210 -16.91 1.64 1.33
CA PHE A 210 -17.88 1.48 2.41
C PHE A 210 -19.33 1.54 1.90
N GLU A 211 -19.64 2.47 0.99
CA GLU A 211 -20.96 2.59 0.36
C GLU A 211 -21.31 1.33 -0.43
N GLU A 212 -20.40 0.86 -1.28
CA GLU A 212 -20.61 -0.36 -2.07
C GLU A 212 -20.78 -1.60 -1.18
N ALA A 213 -20.01 -1.71 -0.12
CA ALA A 213 -20.09 -2.80 0.84
C ALA A 213 -21.34 -2.72 1.75
N GLY A 214 -21.97 -1.54 1.85
CA GLY A 214 -23.10 -1.30 2.74
C GLY A 214 -22.71 -1.30 4.24
N VAL A 215 -21.48 -0.88 4.56
CA VAL A 215 -20.94 -0.82 5.93
C VAL A 215 -20.39 0.57 6.23
N THR A 216 -20.13 0.81 7.52
CA THR A 216 -19.50 2.03 8.02
C THR A 216 -18.13 1.72 8.66
N PRO A 217 -17.28 2.70 8.93
CA PRO A 217 -16.03 2.47 9.66
C PRO A 217 -16.22 1.77 11.01
N ALA A 218 -17.37 1.99 11.68
CA ALA A 218 -17.69 1.37 12.96
C ALA A 218 -17.98 -0.14 12.87
N ASP A 219 -18.24 -0.65 11.68
CA ASP A 219 -18.49 -2.09 11.43
C ASP A 219 -17.20 -2.87 11.12
N ILE A 220 -16.04 -2.19 11.11
CA ILE A 220 -14.77 -2.78 10.76
C ILE A 220 -14.03 -3.25 12.01
N ASP A 221 -13.81 -4.55 12.14
CA ASP A 221 -13.06 -5.16 13.23
C ASP A 221 -11.54 -5.23 12.95
N TYR A 222 -11.15 -5.26 11.69
CA TYR A 222 -9.76 -5.40 11.28
C TYR A 222 -9.47 -4.58 10.02
N ALA A 223 -8.42 -3.78 10.07
CA ALA A 223 -7.94 -3.00 8.94
C ALA A 223 -6.48 -3.34 8.62
N SER A 224 -6.21 -3.68 7.37
CA SER A 224 -4.85 -3.89 6.87
C SER A 224 -4.45 -2.67 6.05
N ILE A 225 -3.69 -1.78 6.67
CA ILE A 225 -3.29 -0.48 6.11
C ILE A 225 -1.89 -0.61 5.49
N TYR A 226 -1.70 -0.01 4.31
CA TYR A 226 -0.39 0.07 3.66
C TYR A 226 0.56 0.97 4.46
N ASP A 227 1.67 0.41 4.90
CA ASP A 227 2.61 1.00 5.85
C ASP A 227 3.94 1.41 5.21
N SER A 228 3.92 2.10 4.08
CA SER A 228 5.16 2.62 3.48
C SER A 228 6.00 3.42 4.49
N PHE A 229 5.32 4.24 5.30
CA PHE A 229 5.86 4.99 6.43
C PHE A 229 4.78 5.13 7.50
N THR A 230 5.15 5.44 8.74
CA THR A 230 4.19 5.65 9.83
C THR A 230 3.19 6.75 9.52
N ILE A 231 3.62 7.84 8.88
CA ILE A 231 2.71 8.92 8.45
C ILE A 231 1.64 8.43 7.46
N THR A 232 1.96 7.49 6.56
CA THR A 232 0.98 6.94 5.62
C THR A 232 -0.15 6.23 6.36
N VAL A 233 0.18 5.47 7.39
CA VAL A 233 -0.80 4.77 8.21
C VAL A 233 -1.69 5.77 8.96
N LEU A 234 -1.08 6.80 9.57
CA LEU A 234 -1.82 7.82 10.30
C LEU A 234 -2.86 8.51 9.41
N GLU A 235 -2.41 9.12 8.31
CA GLU A 235 -3.30 9.80 7.36
C GLU A 235 -4.38 8.87 6.80
N THR A 236 -4.04 7.61 6.51
CA THR A 236 -5.02 6.65 6.00
C THR A 236 -6.09 6.30 7.04
N LEU A 237 -5.73 6.16 8.31
CA LEU A 237 -6.70 5.92 9.39
C LEU A 237 -7.65 7.10 9.56
N GLU A 238 -7.14 8.32 9.51
CA GLU A 238 -7.92 9.55 9.57
C GLU A 238 -8.86 9.67 8.36
N ASP A 239 -8.34 9.47 7.15
CA ASP A 239 -9.09 9.55 5.89
C ASP A 239 -10.22 8.51 5.79
N LEU A 240 -10.03 7.34 6.38
CA LEU A 240 -11.05 6.28 6.44
C LEU A 240 -12.06 6.48 7.57
N GLY A 241 -11.86 7.47 8.45
CA GLY A 241 -12.80 7.81 9.52
C GLY A 241 -12.69 6.88 10.74
N PHE A 242 -11.54 6.30 11.00
CA PHE A 242 -11.29 5.48 12.21
C PHE A 242 -10.88 6.33 13.41
N CYS A 243 -10.52 7.58 13.22
CA CYS A 243 -10.17 8.57 14.25
C CYS A 243 -10.50 9.99 13.79
#